data_b4f2cc086d72572b96bc9c1892d84841
#
_entry.id   b4f2cc086d72572b96bc9c1892d84841
#
_cell.length_a   1.000
_cell.length_b   1.000
_cell.length_c   1.000
_cell.angle_alpha   90.00
_cell.angle_beta   90.00
_cell.angle_gamma   90.00
#
_symmetry.space_group_name_H-M   'P 1'
#
loop_
_entity.id
_entity.type
_entity.pdbx_description
1 polymer ?
#
loop_
_entity_poly.entity_id
_entity_poly.type
_entity_poly.pdbx_seq_one_letter_code
_entity_poly.pdbx_strand_id
1 'polypeptide(L)'
;LLDAAGLAEKEPNITGLGAIFVSSTSIVNYRLVTEKMAEEFCVLGGYIAMDTEVTHLIEKSDHIDVQCHQKIALGSSLKNRDYVAKFLITCSGLIADRVTKMLNIDTEFQIIPYRGEYYRLQSQHNNIVNHLIYPIPDPELPFLGVHLTRMIDGSVTVGPNAVQGWKREGYGKVNIDLRDICDMIMFPGFWRVSAKNLKTGLIETKNSWWKPGYLKLVNKYCPILKVKDLEDYPAGIRAQAVLKDGSLVHDFLFAESPRSLHVCNAPSPAATSAIPIGDYICNKVRDKTLTLVSDAN
;
A
#
# COMPACT_ATOMS: atom_id res chain seq x y z
N LEU A 1 12.10 -26.99 6.93
CA LEU A 1 13.38 -26.35 7.24
C LEU A 1 14.45 -26.93 6.33
N LEU A 2 15.35 -26.07 5.87
CA LEU A 2 16.55 -26.42 5.09
C LEU A 2 17.76 -25.96 5.91
N ASP A 3 18.81 -26.76 5.90
CA ASP A 3 20.15 -26.33 6.32
C ASP A 3 20.85 -25.55 5.19
N ALA A 4 22.08 -25.15 5.39
CA ALA A 4 22.84 -24.42 4.38
C ALA A 4 23.07 -25.21 3.08
N ALA A 5 23.23 -26.54 3.19
CA ALA A 5 23.40 -27.42 2.02
C ALA A 5 22.09 -27.54 1.22
N GLY A 6 20.98 -27.77 1.90
CA GLY A 6 19.66 -27.82 1.26
C GLY A 6 19.21 -26.47 0.66
N LEU A 7 19.62 -25.34 1.27
CA LEU A 7 19.45 -24.03 0.66
C LEU A 7 20.25 -23.88 -0.63
N ALA A 8 21.54 -24.25 -0.62
CA ALA A 8 22.40 -24.17 -1.79
C ALA A 8 21.94 -25.07 -2.94
N GLU A 9 21.38 -26.24 -2.63
CA GLU A 9 20.79 -27.15 -3.63
C GLU A 9 19.60 -26.51 -4.35
N LYS A 10 18.68 -25.88 -3.60
CA LYS A 10 17.49 -25.23 -4.16
C LYS A 10 17.76 -23.90 -4.81
N GLU A 11 18.67 -23.13 -4.23
CA GLU A 11 19.02 -21.77 -4.63
C GLU A 11 20.54 -21.58 -4.69
N PRO A 12 21.18 -22.03 -5.76
CA PRO A 12 22.66 -22.05 -5.87
C PRO A 12 23.34 -20.69 -5.72
N ASN A 13 22.61 -19.60 -5.99
CA ASN A 13 23.13 -18.24 -5.91
C ASN A 13 22.81 -17.53 -4.60
N ILE A 14 22.14 -18.23 -3.67
CA ILE A 14 21.72 -17.68 -2.37
C ILE A 14 22.56 -18.32 -1.27
N THR A 15 23.06 -17.48 -0.37
CA THR A 15 23.86 -17.90 0.78
C THR A 15 23.12 -17.59 2.08
N GLY A 16 23.23 -18.50 3.05
CA GLY A 16 22.61 -18.35 4.35
C GLY A 16 22.93 -19.53 5.26
N LEU A 17 22.58 -19.43 6.54
CA LEU A 17 22.73 -20.52 7.53
C LEU A 17 21.70 -21.63 7.32
N GLY A 18 20.61 -21.34 6.63
CA GLY A 18 19.50 -22.23 6.31
C GLY A 18 18.29 -21.44 5.85
N ALA A 19 17.17 -22.11 5.60
CA ALA A 19 15.94 -21.47 5.14
C ALA A 19 14.67 -22.21 5.62
N ILE A 20 13.57 -21.48 5.65
CA ILE A 20 12.22 -22.06 5.70
C ILE A 20 11.71 -22.11 4.25
N PHE A 21 11.50 -23.30 3.74
CA PHE A 21 10.92 -23.50 2.41
C PHE A 21 9.42 -23.67 2.51
N VAL A 22 8.67 -22.81 1.78
CA VAL A 22 7.21 -22.83 1.71
C VAL A 22 6.80 -23.13 0.27
N SER A 23 6.40 -24.35 -0.01
CA SER A 23 6.07 -24.82 -1.36
C SER A 23 4.74 -24.29 -1.89
N SER A 24 3.84 -23.84 -1.01
CA SER A 24 2.50 -23.34 -1.36
C SER A 24 2.45 -21.85 -1.71
N THR A 25 3.59 -21.15 -1.62
CA THR A 25 3.65 -19.73 -1.97
C THR A 25 3.68 -19.56 -3.49
N SER A 26 2.86 -18.63 -3.99
CA SER A 26 2.74 -18.31 -5.42
C SER A 26 2.76 -16.82 -5.64
N ILE A 27 2.95 -16.41 -6.89
CA ILE A 27 2.83 -15.03 -7.34
C ILE A 27 1.60 -14.89 -8.23
N VAL A 28 0.98 -13.71 -8.19
CA VAL A 28 -0.16 -13.36 -9.04
C VAL A 28 0.02 -11.96 -9.62
N ASN A 29 -0.64 -11.70 -10.74
CA ASN A 29 -0.77 -10.36 -11.26
C ASN A 29 -2.00 -9.68 -10.64
N TYR A 30 -1.79 -8.87 -9.61
CA TYR A 30 -2.88 -8.18 -8.90
C TYR A 30 -3.69 -7.24 -9.78
N ARG A 31 -3.10 -6.69 -10.85
CA ARG A 31 -3.84 -5.90 -11.82
C ARG A 31 -4.92 -6.74 -12.50
N LEU A 32 -4.55 -7.93 -13.00
CA LEU A 32 -5.52 -8.85 -13.61
C LEU A 32 -6.57 -9.34 -12.62
N VAL A 33 -6.17 -9.60 -11.36
CA VAL A 33 -7.12 -9.95 -10.28
C VAL A 33 -8.14 -8.83 -10.09
N THR A 34 -7.68 -7.58 -9.98
CA THR A 34 -8.56 -6.41 -9.78
C THR A 34 -9.47 -6.19 -10.99
N GLU A 35 -8.95 -6.32 -12.22
CA GLU A 35 -9.73 -6.22 -13.45
C GLU A 35 -10.83 -7.27 -13.49
N LYS A 36 -10.53 -8.52 -13.10
CA LYS A 36 -11.54 -9.59 -13.02
C LYS A 36 -12.60 -9.35 -11.94
N MET A 37 -12.21 -8.88 -10.77
CA MET A 37 -13.17 -8.47 -9.73
C MET A 37 -14.07 -7.34 -10.20
N ALA A 38 -13.54 -6.37 -10.95
CA ALA A 38 -14.31 -5.27 -11.51
C ALA A 38 -15.31 -5.75 -12.59
N GLU A 39 -14.90 -6.68 -13.46
CA GLU A 39 -15.79 -7.32 -14.43
C GLU A 39 -16.95 -8.03 -13.74
N GLU A 40 -16.65 -8.86 -12.73
CA GLU A 40 -17.64 -9.60 -11.93
C GLU A 40 -18.63 -8.65 -11.24
N PHE A 41 -18.10 -7.59 -10.63
CA PHE A 41 -18.92 -6.54 -10.01
C PHE A 41 -19.92 -5.92 -11.00
N CYS A 42 -19.48 -5.65 -12.23
CA CYS A 42 -20.36 -5.11 -13.28
C CYS A 42 -21.40 -6.16 -13.73
N VAL A 43 -21.03 -7.44 -13.85
CA VAL A 43 -21.96 -8.54 -14.19
C VAL A 43 -23.06 -8.67 -13.12
N LEU A 44 -22.72 -8.46 -11.85
CA LEU A 44 -23.67 -8.45 -10.73
C LEU A 44 -24.54 -7.17 -10.67
N GLY A 45 -24.43 -6.26 -11.65
CA GLY A 45 -25.21 -5.03 -11.73
C GLY A 45 -24.56 -3.82 -11.09
N GLY A 46 -23.30 -3.94 -10.67
CA GLY A 46 -22.54 -2.82 -10.14
C GLY A 46 -22.15 -1.81 -11.23
N TYR A 47 -21.95 -0.56 -10.84
CA TYR A 47 -21.52 0.51 -11.73
C TYR A 47 -20.17 1.09 -11.29
N ILE A 48 -19.21 1.22 -12.20
CA ILE A 48 -17.89 1.79 -11.96
C ILE A 48 -17.78 3.12 -12.71
N ALA A 49 -17.56 4.21 -11.98
CA ALA A 49 -17.33 5.54 -12.53
C ALA A 49 -15.82 5.82 -12.56
N MET A 50 -15.17 5.55 -13.70
CA MET A 50 -13.76 5.84 -13.90
C MET A 50 -13.52 7.34 -14.09
N ASP A 51 -12.27 7.79 -13.87
CA ASP A 51 -11.83 9.19 -14.02
C ASP A 51 -12.68 10.18 -13.23
N THR A 52 -13.19 9.75 -12.07
CA THR A 52 -14.13 10.49 -11.22
C THR A 52 -13.53 10.73 -9.85
N GLU A 53 -13.26 12.00 -9.53
CA GLU A 53 -12.72 12.45 -8.25
C GLU A 53 -13.85 12.91 -7.33
N VAL A 54 -13.96 12.33 -6.14
CA VAL A 54 -14.86 12.80 -5.08
C VAL A 54 -14.27 14.06 -4.47
N THR A 55 -15.02 15.16 -4.51
CA THR A 55 -14.57 16.47 -4.02
C THR A 55 -15.21 16.86 -2.69
N HIS A 56 -16.48 16.50 -2.47
CA HIS A 56 -17.22 16.77 -1.25
C HIS A 56 -18.16 15.64 -0.91
N LEU A 57 -18.38 15.45 0.39
CA LEU A 57 -19.35 14.53 0.96
C LEU A 57 -20.24 15.30 1.95
N ILE A 58 -21.55 15.12 1.83
CA ILE A 58 -22.54 15.79 2.72
C ILE A 58 -23.49 14.73 3.22
N GLU A 59 -23.41 14.40 4.51
CA GLU A 59 -24.33 13.45 5.13
C GLU A 59 -25.64 14.15 5.52
N LYS A 60 -26.76 13.56 5.11
CA LYS A 60 -28.12 13.94 5.45
C LYS A 60 -28.75 12.89 6.37
N SER A 61 -29.94 13.16 6.86
CA SER A 61 -30.66 12.20 7.71
C SER A 61 -31.00 10.88 7.04
N ASP A 62 -31.19 10.87 5.71
CA ASP A 62 -31.68 9.73 4.93
C ASP A 62 -30.72 9.28 3.82
N HIS A 63 -29.73 10.10 3.45
CA HIS A 63 -28.77 9.81 2.37
C HIS A 63 -27.46 10.56 2.54
N ILE A 64 -26.51 10.28 1.65
CA ILE A 64 -25.26 11.03 1.49
C ILE A 64 -25.19 11.58 0.06
N ASP A 65 -24.97 12.90 -0.06
CA ASP A 65 -24.62 13.53 -1.32
C ASP A 65 -23.10 13.36 -1.56
N VAL A 66 -22.74 12.85 -2.74
CA VAL A 66 -21.36 12.63 -3.16
C VAL A 66 -21.09 13.53 -4.38
N GLN A 67 -20.39 14.63 -4.17
CA GLN A 67 -20.03 15.56 -5.25
C GLN A 67 -18.72 15.13 -5.90
N CYS A 68 -18.71 15.10 -7.21
CA CYS A 68 -17.59 14.59 -7.98
C CYS A 68 -17.23 15.49 -9.15
N HIS A 69 -15.95 15.47 -9.53
CA HIS A 69 -15.45 15.96 -10.80
C HIS A 69 -15.03 14.77 -11.68
N GLN A 70 -15.63 14.65 -12.86
CA GLN A 70 -15.26 13.65 -13.85
C GLN A 70 -14.42 14.27 -14.95
N LYS A 71 -13.25 13.68 -15.26
CA LYS A 71 -12.44 14.06 -16.42
C LYS A 71 -13.08 13.55 -17.69
N ILE A 72 -13.25 14.43 -18.68
CA ILE A 72 -13.75 14.04 -20.00
C ILE A 72 -12.56 13.71 -20.90
N ALA A 73 -12.60 12.55 -21.56
CA ALA A 73 -11.48 11.90 -22.27
C ALA A 73 -10.81 12.71 -23.40
N LEU A 74 -11.28 13.88 -23.79
CA LEU A 74 -10.78 14.67 -24.93
C LEU A 74 -10.43 16.13 -24.59
N GLY A 75 -10.13 16.45 -23.33
CA GLY A 75 -9.74 17.81 -22.98
C GLY A 75 -9.60 18.02 -21.48
N SER A 76 -9.03 19.14 -21.09
CA SER A 76 -8.86 19.56 -19.69
C SER A 76 -10.19 19.96 -18.99
N SER A 77 -11.35 19.65 -19.55
CA SER A 77 -12.63 20.04 -18.98
C SER A 77 -13.09 19.01 -17.94
N LEU A 78 -13.41 19.51 -16.75
CA LEU A 78 -14.03 18.76 -15.67
C LEU A 78 -15.54 18.96 -15.76
N LYS A 79 -16.30 17.88 -15.64
CA LYS A 79 -17.77 17.92 -15.52
C LYS A 79 -18.14 17.55 -14.09
N ASN A 80 -18.99 18.37 -13.50
CA ASN A 80 -19.59 18.03 -12.22
C ASN A 80 -20.53 16.83 -12.41
N ARG A 81 -20.43 15.86 -11.54
CA ARG A 81 -21.28 14.68 -11.53
C ARG A 81 -21.53 14.28 -10.08
N ASP A 82 -22.77 14.45 -9.66
CA ASP A 82 -23.16 14.19 -8.29
C ASP A 82 -23.91 12.86 -8.20
N TYR A 83 -23.72 12.18 -7.10
CA TYR A 83 -24.42 10.94 -6.77
C TYR A 83 -25.09 11.07 -5.43
N VAL A 84 -26.17 10.31 -5.24
CA VAL A 84 -26.86 10.18 -3.96
C VAL A 84 -26.80 8.71 -3.55
N ALA A 85 -26.37 8.45 -2.33
CA ALA A 85 -26.23 7.10 -1.80
C ALA A 85 -26.93 6.97 -0.43
N LYS A 86 -27.58 5.85 -0.18
CA LYS A 86 -28.17 5.55 1.14
C LYS A 86 -27.10 5.26 2.20
N PHE A 87 -25.99 4.69 1.77
CA PHE A 87 -24.84 4.37 2.61
C PHE A 87 -23.55 4.51 1.81
N LEU A 88 -22.49 4.99 2.44
CA LEU A 88 -21.16 5.20 1.84
C LEU A 88 -20.14 4.28 2.49
N ILE A 89 -19.37 3.57 1.67
CA ILE A 89 -18.18 2.85 2.11
C ILE A 89 -16.99 3.49 1.42
N THR A 90 -15.96 3.89 2.16
CA THR A 90 -14.73 4.40 1.57
C THR A 90 -13.55 3.48 1.82
N CYS A 91 -12.82 3.15 0.75
CA CYS A 91 -11.59 2.37 0.75
C CYS A 91 -10.48 3.16 0.05
N SER A 92 -10.25 4.39 0.52
CA SER A 92 -9.48 5.42 -0.19
C SER A 92 -7.96 5.38 0.08
N GLY A 93 -7.47 4.38 0.82
CA GLY A 93 -6.02 4.09 0.95
C GLY A 93 -5.19 5.31 1.33
N LEU A 94 -4.34 5.78 0.41
CA LEU A 94 -3.41 6.90 0.64
C LEU A 94 -4.08 8.22 1.02
N ILE A 95 -5.37 8.40 0.75
CA ILE A 95 -6.13 9.62 1.05
C ILE A 95 -7.26 9.40 2.06
N ALA A 96 -7.24 8.26 2.79
CA ALA A 96 -8.31 7.87 3.70
C ALA A 96 -8.62 8.94 4.78
N ASP A 97 -7.60 9.53 5.38
CA ASP A 97 -7.74 10.60 6.37
C ASP A 97 -8.39 11.88 5.78
N ARG A 98 -8.13 12.20 4.50
CA ARG A 98 -8.75 13.35 3.82
C ARG A 98 -10.22 13.10 3.51
N VAL A 99 -10.53 11.90 3.02
CA VAL A 99 -11.92 11.54 2.69
C VAL A 99 -12.78 11.47 3.95
N THR A 100 -12.25 10.92 5.04
CA THR A 100 -12.94 10.87 6.33
C THR A 100 -13.24 12.28 6.87
N LYS A 101 -12.30 13.22 6.72
CA LYS A 101 -12.48 14.62 7.10
C LYS A 101 -13.54 15.37 6.28
N MET A 102 -13.89 14.90 5.06
CA MET A 102 -14.97 15.51 4.26
C MET A 102 -16.33 15.41 4.96
N LEU A 103 -16.53 14.41 5.82
CA LEU A 103 -17.73 14.27 6.66
C LEU A 103 -17.58 14.86 8.07
N ASN A 104 -16.53 15.69 8.31
CA ASN A 104 -16.22 16.27 9.61
C ASN A 104 -16.02 15.24 10.73
N ILE A 105 -15.66 14.01 10.39
CA ILE A 105 -15.32 12.99 11.38
C ILE A 105 -13.92 13.31 11.93
N ASP A 106 -13.85 13.56 13.23
CA ASP A 106 -12.56 13.77 13.89
C ASP A 106 -11.77 12.46 13.94
N THR A 107 -10.54 12.51 13.46
CA THR A 107 -9.65 11.36 13.38
C THR A 107 -8.36 11.64 14.12
N GLU A 108 -7.96 10.70 14.97
CA GLU A 108 -6.69 10.77 15.72
C GLU A 108 -5.48 10.33 14.91
N PHE A 109 -5.65 10.09 13.60
CA PHE A 109 -4.62 9.59 12.71
C PHE A 109 -4.42 10.46 11.46
N GLN A 110 -3.28 10.29 10.85
CA GLN A 110 -2.99 10.77 9.50
C GLN A 110 -2.24 9.73 8.69
N ILE A 111 -2.50 9.67 7.39
CA ILE A 111 -1.72 8.82 6.48
C ILE A 111 -0.40 9.50 6.18
N ILE A 112 0.68 8.82 6.53
CA ILE A 112 2.05 9.19 6.20
C ILE A 112 2.54 8.23 5.09
N PRO A 113 2.88 8.73 3.90
CA PRO A 113 3.34 7.87 2.81
C PRO A 113 4.77 7.40 3.06
N TYR A 114 5.00 6.09 2.95
CA TYR A 114 6.33 5.50 2.88
C TYR A 114 6.54 4.89 1.49
N ARG A 115 7.63 5.27 0.86
CA ARG A 115 7.96 4.85 -0.49
C ARG A 115 8.87 3.64 -0.45
N GLY A 116 8.42 2.55 -1.08
CA GLY A 116 9.21 1.35 -1.31
C GLY A 116 9.85 1.40 -2.68
N GLU A 117 11.17 1.51 -2.73
CA GLU A 117 11.91 1.52 -3.98
C GLU A 117 12.32 0.13 -4.38
N TYR A 118 12.24 -0.12 -5.68
CA TYR A 118 12.61 -1.38 -6.29
C TYR A 118 13.66 -1.16 -7.36
N TYR A 119 14.44 -2.19 -7.59
CA TYR A 119 15.23 -2.36 -8.81
C TYR A 119 14.75 -3.62 -9.52
N ARG A 120 14.94 -3.67 -10.83
CA ARG A 120 14.84 -4.88 -11.61
C ARG A 120 16.25 -5.34 -11.96
N LEU A 121 16.48 -6.64 -11.97
CA LEU A 121 17.74 -7.20 -12.47
C LEU A 121 17.73 -7.23 -13.99
N GLN A 122 18.91 -7.04 -14.58
CA GLN A 122 19.11 -7.22 -16.02
C GLN A 122 18.66 -8.63 -16.43
N SER A 123 18.18 -8.79 -17.67
CA SER A 123 17.60 -10.03 -18.19
C SER A 123 18.52 -11.26 -18.09
N GLN A 124 19.84 -11.06 -18.11
CA GLN A 124 20.81 -12.14 -17.88
C GLN A 124 20.70 -12.79 -16.50
N HIS A 125 20.04 -12.12 -15.54
CA HIS A 125 19.82 -12.60 -14.17
C HIS A 125 18.38 -13.11 -13.92
N ASN A 126 17.56 -13.30 -14.97
CA ASN A 126 16.19 -13.80 -14.81
C ASN A 126 16.11 -15.19 -14.14
N ASN A 127 17.18 -15.97 -14.21
CA ASN A 127 17.28 -17.29 -13.57
C ASN A 127 18.19 -17.29 -12.34
N ILE A 128 18.45 -16.13 -11.75
CA ILE A 128 19.34 -16.02 -10.58
C ILE A 128 18.74 -16.68 -9.33
N VAL A 129 17.40 -16.72 -9.24
CA VAL A 129 16.64 -17.40 -8.18
C VAL A 129 15.55 -18.26 -8.79
N ASN A 130 15.26 -19.40 -8.16
CA ASN A 130 14.19 -20.30 -8.54
C ASN A 130 12.88 -19.96 -7.81
N HIS A 131 12.99 -19.40 -6.60
CA HIS A 131 11.87 -19.08 -5.71
C HIS A 131 11.92 -17.61 -5.27
N LEU A 132 10.93 -17.19 -4.49
CA LEU A 132 10.91 -15.90 -3.82
C LEU A 132 11.86 -15.95 -2.62
N ILE A 133 12.80 -15.03 -2.53
CA ILE A 133 13.81 -15.01 -1.47
C ILE A 133 13.51 -13.86 -0.51
N TYR A 134 13.17 -14.20 0.72
CA TYR A 134 12.92 -13.25 1.80
C TYR A 134 13.96 -13.48 2.91
N PRO A 135 14.85 -12.52 3.18
CA PRO A 135 15.68 -12.60 4.38
C PRO A 135 14.81 -12.54 5.63
N ILE A 136 15.26 -13.17 6.72
CA ILE A 136 14.58 -13.07 8.01
C ILE A 136 14.52 -11.59 8.40
N PRO A 137 13.30 -11.07 8.71
CA PRO A 137 13.15 -9.68 9.14
C PRO A 137 13.91 -9.42 10.44
N ASP A 138 14.56 -8.26 10.52
CA ASP A 138 15.09 -7.77 11.78
C ASP A 138 13.91 -7.30 12.66
N PRO A 139 13.70 -7.87 13.87
CA PRO A 139 12.58 -7.50 14.72
C PRO A 139 12.60 -6.02 15.17
N GLU A 140 13.77 -5.38 15.14
CA GLU A 140 13.92 -3.97 15.51
C GLU A 140 13.55 -3.02 14.37
N LEU A 141 13.40 -3.54 13.15
CA LEU A 141 13.07 -2.72 11.98
C LEU A 141 11.58 -2.78 11.67
N PRO A 142 10.94 -1.63 11.39
CA PRO A 142 9.51 -1.58 11.10
C PRO A 142 9.12 -2.14 9.71
N PHE A 143 10.11 -2.51 8.89
CA PHE A 143 9.90 -2.97 7.52
C PHE A 143 10.69 -4.24 7.22
N LEU A 144 10.15 -5.06 6.32
CA LEU A 144 10.84 -6.23 5.77
C LEU A 144 12.13 -5.80 5.05
N GLY A 145 13.19 -6.58 5.20
CA GLY A 145 14.44 -6.37 4.45
C GLY A 145 14.24 -6.52 2.95
N VAL A 146 15.20 -6.01 2.19
CA VAL A 146 15.22 -6.15 0.72
C VAL A 146 15.21 -7.63 0.34
N HIS A 147 14.30 -8.01 -0.55
CA HIS A 147 14.11 -9.40 -1.01
C HIS A 147 14.20 -9.51 -2.55
N LEU A 148 14.37 -10.72 -3.05
CA LEU A 148 14.33 -11.02 -4.48
C LEU A 148 12.99 -11.66 -4.83
N THR A 149 12.30 -11.07 -5.79
CA THR A 149 10.99 -11.55 -6.24
C THR A 149 11.04 -11.89 -7.71
N ARG A 150 10.84 -13.17 -8.03
CA ARG A 150 10.62 -13.59 -9.40
C ARG A 150 9.22 -13.17 -9.85
N MET A 151 9.15 -12.43 -10.95
CA MET A 151 7.91 -11.89 -11.49
C MET A 151 7.29 -12.86 -12.51
N ILE A 152 6.01 -12.66 -12.85
CA ILE A 152 5.27 -13.50 -13.81
C ILE A 152 5.88 -13.46 -15.21
N ASP A 153 6.46 -12.32 -15.60
CA ASP A 153 7.16 -12.13 -16.88
C ASP A 153 8.56 -12.77 -16.90
N GLY A 154 8.95 -13.45 -15.82
CA GLY A 154 10.25 -14.08 -15.65
C GLY A 154 11.36 -13.13 -15.18
N SER A 155 11.14 -11.84 -15.11
CA SER A 155 12.10 -10.90 -14.54
C SER A 155 12.24 -11.09 -13.03
N VAL A 156 13.33 -10.56 -12.46
CA VAL A 156 13.54 -10.59 -11.01
C VAL A 156 13.63 -9.15 -10.49
N THR A 157 12.82 -8.82 -9.52
CA THR A 157 12.88 -7.53 -8.81
C THR A 157 13.61 -7.66 -7.48
N VAL A 158 14.21 -6.56 -7.06
CA VAL A 158 14.99 -6.41 -5.82
C VAL A 158 14.37 -5.29 -5.02
N GLY A 159 13.90 -5.57 -3.83
CA GLY A 159 13.25 -4.57 -2.99
C GLY A 159 12.10 -5.13 -2.16
N PRO A 160 11.33 -4.25 -1.54
CA PRO A 160 11.58 -2.81 -1.43
C PRO A 160 12.50 -2.44 -0.26
N ASN A 161 13.04 -1.22 -0.30
CA ASN A 161 13.41 -0.49 0.89
C ASN A 161 12.19 0.29 1.44
N ALA A 162 12.40 1.16 2.42
CA ALA A 162 11.33 2.02 2.93
C ALA A 162 11.88 3.40 3.28
N VAL A 163 11.57 4.39 2.44
CA VAL A 163 11.95 5.78 2.64
C VAL A 163 10.72 6.68 2.79
N GLN A 164 10.90 7.85 3.41
CA GLN A 164 9.83 8.82 3.53
C GLN A 164 9.35 9.28 2.15
N GLY A 165 8.06 9.21 1.89
CA GLY A 165 7.41 9.80 0.73
C GLY A 165 7.05 11.27 1.00
N TRP A 166 7.24 12.14 0.00
CA TRP A 166 6.91 13.58 0.08
C TRP A 166 5.70 13.94 -0.76
N LYS A 167 5.10 12.94 -1.38
CA LYS A 167 3.85 13.00 -2.12
C LYS A 167 3.10 11.70 -1.92
N ARG A 168 1.79 11.75 -1.66
CA ARG A 168 0.98 10.55 -1.38
C ARG A 168 0.89 9.61 -2.57
N GLU A 169 0.80 10.14 -3.78
CA GLU A 169 0.80 9.38 -5.03
C GLU A 169 2.02 9.73 -5.88
N GLY A 170 3.21 9.55 -5.32
CA GLY A 170 4.48 9.91 -5.93
C GLY A 170 5.36 8.72 -6.26
N TYR A 171 5.20 8.10 -7.43
CA TYR A 171 5.91 6.86 -7.81
C TYR A 171 7.29 7.10 -8.41
N GLY A 172 7.67 8.29 -8.80
CA GLY A 172 9.01 8.64 -9.30
C GLY A 172 10.01 8.90 -8.17
N LYS A 173 11.28 9.12 -8.53
CA LYS A 173 12.37 9.26 -7.56
C LYS A 173 12.35 10.58 -6.80
N VAL A 174 12.00 11.67 -7.49
CA VAL A 174 11.82 13.01 -6.92
C VAL A 174 10.36 13.36 -7.03
N ASN A 175 9.63 13.26 -5.94
CA ASN A 175 8.20 13.55 -5.87
C ASN A 175 7.92 14.45 -4.69
N ILE A 176 7.51 15.67 -4.98
CA ILE A 176 7.22 16.69 -4.00
C ILE A 176 5.82 17.22 -4.27
N ASP A 177 5.01 17.29 -3.24
CA ASP A 177 3.72 17.97 -3.24
C ASP A 177 3.63 18.83 -1.98
N LEU A 178 3.46 20.13 -2.16
CA LEU A 178 3.48 21.09 -1.06
C LEU A 178 2.33 20.87 -0.07
N ARG A 179 1.15 20.46 -0.55
CA ARG A 179 0.01 20.17 0.31
C ARG A 179 0.30 18.95 1.18
N ASP A 180 0.83 17.89 0.59
CA ASP A 180 1.16 16.66 1.31
C ASP A 180 2.24 16.91 2.36
N ILE A 181 3.25 17.71 2.02
CA ILE A 181 4.33 18.10 2.95
C ILE A 181 3.78 18.94 4.10
N CYS A 182 2.99 19.97 3.81
CA CYS A 182 2.39 20.82 4.85
C CYS A 182 1.51 19.99 5.80
N ASP A 183 0.66 19.12 5.26
CA ASP A 183 -0.18 18.25 6.07
C ASP A 183 0.66 17.37 7.01
N MET A 184 1.77 16.80 6.52
CA MET A 184 2.66 15.96 7.33
C MET A 184 3.38 16.78 8.43
N ILE A 185 3.97 17.91 8.08
CA ILE A 185 4.75 18.74 9.02
C ILE A 185 3.85 19.31 10.13
N MET A 186 2.60 19.64 9.83
CA MET A 186 1.65 20.14 10.83
C MET A 186 1.11 19.03 11.75
N PHE A 187 1.32 17.76 11.41
CA PHE A 187 0.82 16.65 12.21
C PHE A 187 1.84 16.23 13.30
N PRO A 188 1.49 16.31 14.59
CA PRO A 188 2.43 15.99 15.67
C PRO A 188 2.96 14.54 15.62
N GLY A 189 2.14 13.59 15.16
CA GLY A 189 2.51 12.18 15.02
C GLY A 189 3.68 11.98 14.05
N PHE A 190 3.78 12.79 12.99
CA PHE A 190 4.90 12.75 12.05
C PHE A 190 6.26 12.98 12.74
N TRP A 191 6.35 14.00 13.57
CA TRP A 191 7.59 14.30 14.29
C TRP A 191 7.95 13.22 15.31
N ARG A 192 6.95 12.68 15.99
CA ARG A 192 7.16 11.62 17.00
C ARG A 192 7.61 10.32 16.36
N VAL A 193 6.98 9.87 15.27
CA VAL A 193 7.43 8.66 14.54
C VAL A 193 8.78 8.86 13.88
N SER A 194 9.05 10.05 13.33
CA SER A 194 10.35 10.38 12.71
C SER A 194 11.48 10.39 13.74
N ALA A 195 11.26 10.95 14.93
CA ALA A 195 12.24 10.94 16.01
C ALA A 195 12.57 9.51 16.49
N LYS A 196 11.54 8.65 16.65
CA LYS A 196 11.72 7.23 17.03
C LYS A 196 12.55 6.45 16.01
N ASN A 197 12.42 6.78 14.71
CA ASN A 197 13.03 6.03 13.60
C ASN A 197 14.16 6.81 12.89
N LEU A 198 14.70 7.87 13.49
CA LEU A 198 15.63 8.79 12.83
C LEU A 198 16.86 8.09 12.25
N LYS A 199 17.51 7.21 13.03
CA LYS A 199 18.71 6.48 12.58
C LYS A 199 18.42 5.60 11.38
N THR A 200 17.36 4.81 11.44
CA THR A 200 16.94 3.93 10.35
C THR A 200 16.52 4.72 9.12
N GLY A 201 15.75 5.79 9.29
CA GLY A 201 15.32 6.67 8.20
C GLY A 201 16.48 7.34 7.47
N LEU A 202 17.54 7.75 8.17
CA LEU A 202 18.74 8.31 7.56
C LEU A 202 19.52 7.25 6.74
N ILE A 203 19.62 6.03 7.26
CA ILE A 203 20.30 4.92 6.56
C ILE A 203 19.52 4.57 5.29
N GLU A 204 18.20 4.41 5.38
CA GLU A 204 17.34 4.08 4.25
C GLU A 204 17.37 5.21 3.19
N THR A 205 17.29 6.47 3.61
CA THR A 205 17.42 7.62 2.69
C THR A 205 18.77 7.62 1.98
N LYS A 206 19.87 7.36 2.69
CA LYS A 206 21.18 7.23 2.09
C LYS A 206 21.22 6.10 1.05
N ASN A 207 20.68 4.93 1.39
CA ASN A 207 20.66 3.78 0.49
C ASN A 207 19.78 4.03 -0.75
N SER A 208 18.72 4.82 -0.62
CA SER A 208 17.86 5.25 -1.73
C SER A 208 18.63 6.04 -2.81
N TRP A 209 19.53 6.93 -2.38
CA TRP A 209 20.32 7.75 -3.29
C TRP A 209 21.63 7.10 -3.74
N TRP A 210 22.10 6.06 -3.05
CA TRP A 210 23.38 5.43 -3.27
C TRP A 210 23.24 3.92 -3.54
N LYS A 211 23.10 3.56 -4.83
CA LYS A 211 22.95 2.16 -5.29
C LYS A 211 23.94 1.16 -4.65
N PRO A 212 25.26 1.48 -4.45
CA PRO A 212 26.15 0.56 -3.77
C PRO A 212 25.78 0.24 -2.33
N GLY A 213 25.18 1.19 -1.59
CA GLY A 213 24.68 0.96 -0.24
C GLY A 213 23.47 0.03 -0.25
N TYR A 214 22.55 0.23 -1.19
CA TYR A 214 21.42 -0.66 -1.41
C TYR A 214 21.87 -2.09 -1.75
N LEU A 215 22.84 -2.22 -2.69
CA LEU A 215 23.38 -3.52 -3.08
C LEU A 215 23.99 -4.29 -1.90
N LYS A 216 24.63 -3.62 -0.94
CA LYS A 216 25.17 -4.29 0.26
C LYS A 216 24.11 -5.04 1.06
N LEU A 217 22.84 -4.59 1.05
CA LEU A 217 21.74 -5.29 1.71
C LEU A 217 21.44 -6.63 1.00
N VAL A 218 21.46 -6.61 -0.32
CA VAL A 218 21.23 -7.79 -1.18
C VAL A 218 22.39 -8.76 -1.10
N ASN A 219 23.62 -8.23 -1.14
CA ASN A 219 24.84 -9.06 -1.14
C ASN A 219 25.05 -9.84 0.17
N LYS A 220 24.29 -9.55 1.22
CA LYS A 220 24.27 -10.39 2.43
C LYS A 220 23.82 -11.83 2.15
N TYR A 221 22.97 -12.02 1.15
CA TYR A 221 22.42 -13.34 0.81
C TYR A 221 22.53 -13.70 -0.69
N CYS A 222 22.80 -12.73 -1.57
CA CYS A 222 23.07 -12.95 -3.01
C CYS A 222 24.34 -12.20 -3.43
N PRO A 223 25.55 -12.74 -3.13
CA PRO A 223 26.81 -12.02 -3.26
C PRO A 223 27.29 -11.80 -4.68
N ILE A 224 26.72 -12.50 -5.66
CA ILE A 224 27.17 -12.43 -7.07
C ILE A 224 26.72 -11.16 -7.79
N LEU A 225 25.70 -10.46 -7.27
CA LEU A 225 25.16 -9.25 -7.88
C LEU A 225 26.11 -8.06 -7.77
N LYS A 226 26.11 -7.23 -8.80
CA LYS A 226 26.90 -6.00 -8.93
C LYS A 226 26.00 -4.79 -9.13
N VAL A 227 26.51 -3.60 -8.88
CA VAL A 227 25.75 -2.33 -9.03
C VAL A 227 25.15 -2.16 -10.43
N LYS A 228 25.91 -2.56 -11.46
CA LYS A 228 25.47 -2.48 -12.87
C LYS A 228 24.27 -3.37 -13.20
N ASP A 229 24.00 -4.39 -12.38
CA ASP A 229 22.92 -5.35 -12.61
C ASP A 229 21.56 -4.80 -12.12
N LEU A 230 21.57 -3.67 -11.37
CA LEU A 230 20.39 -3.01 -10.84
C LEU A 230 19.86 -1.94 -11.81
N GLU A 231 18.75 -2.22 -12.47
CA GLU A 231 17.98 -1.26 -13.29
C GLU A 231 16.89 -0.61 -12.46
N ASP A 232 16.62 0.68 -12.70
CA ASP A 232 15.57 1.40 -12.00
C ASP A 232 14.20 0.77 -12.30
N TYR A 233 13.36 0.63 -11.28
CA TYR A 233 12.02 0.06 -11.38
C TYR A 233 11.01 0.95 -10.63
N PRO A 234 9.74 0.99 -11.03
CA PRO A 234 8.74 1.82 -10.37
C PRO A 234 8.63 1.52 -8.88
N ALA A 235 8.54 2.58 -8.08
CA ALA A 235 8.34 2.47 -6.64
C ALA A 235 6.88 2.17 -6.30
N GLY A 236 6.66 1.55 -5.15
CA GLY A 236 5.35 1.48 -4.51
C GLY A 236 5.22 2.52 -3.39
N ILE A 237 4.01 2.91 -3.04
CA ILE A 237 3.77 3.77 -1.87
C ILE A 237 2.88 3.03 -0.88
N ARG A 238 3.35 2.96 0.36
CA ARG A 238 2.60 2.40 1.48
C ARG A 238 1.85 3.53 2.17
N ALA A 239 0.53 3.38 2.30
CA ALA A 239 -0.31 4.21 3.14
C ALA A 239 -0.15 3.76 4.60
N GLN A 240 0.66 4.43 5.39
CA GLN A 240 0.84 4.12 6.79
C GLN A 240 0.01 5.07 7.65
N ALA A 241 -1.00 4.55 8.32
CA ALA A 241 -1.73 5.31 9.32
C ALA A 241 -0.84 5.49 10.57
N VAL A 242 -0.67 6.74 10.99
CA VAL A 242 0.12 7.15 12.17
C VAL A 242 -0.80 7.90 13.11
N LEU A 243 -0.79 7.56 14.38
CA LEU A 243 -1.56 8.26 15.41
C LEU A 243 -0.84 9.53 15.87
N LYS A 244 -1.56 10.44 16.53
CA LYS A 244 -1.01 11.69 17.07
C LYS A 244 0.18 11.46 18.02
N ASP A 245 0.22 10.33 18.74
CA ASP A 245 1.33 9.96 19.63
C ASP A 245 2.56 9.37 18.90
N GLY A 246 2.48 9.22 17.56
CA GLY A 246 3.52 8.64 16.71
C GLY A 246 3.50 7.12 16.65
N SER A 247 2.47 6.45 17.16
CA SER A 247 2.26 5.02 17.01
C SER A 247 1.85 4.69 15.58
N LEU A 248 2.38 3.60 15.04
CA LEU A 248 1.95 3.04 13.75
C LEU A 248 0.72 2.16 13.96
N VAL A 249 -0.27 2.34 13.10
CA VAL A 249 -1.45 1.45 13.10
C VAL A 249 -1.11 0.20 12.30
N HIS A 250 -1.17 -0.96 12.95
CA HIS A 250 -0.84 -2.25 12.35
C HIS A 250 -2.06 -3.11 12.03
N ASP A 251 -3.23 -2.75 12.56
CA ASP A 251 -4.49 -3.46 12.40
C ASP A 251 -5.52 -2.61 11.67
N PHE A 252 -6.72 -3.13 11.50
CA PHE A 252 -7.82 -2.38 10.95
C PHE A 252 -8.08 -1.09 11.75
N LEU A 253 -8.30 -0.02 11.02
CA LEU A 253 -8.78 1.23 11.57
C LEU A 253 -10.00 1.68 10.78
N PHE A 254 -11.12 1.81 11.47
CA PHE A 254 -12.37 2.30 10.89
C PHE A 254 -12.76 3.64 11.51
N ALA A 255 -13.35 4.50 10.69
CA ALA A 255 -14.10 5.66 11.15
C ALA A 255 -15.53 5.56 10.62
N GLU A 256 -16.50 6.04 11.36
CA GLU A 256 -17.91 5.81 11.06
C GLU A 256 -18.73 7.06 11.33
N SER A 257 -19.78 7.22 10.53
CA SER A 257 -20.91 8.11 10.79
C SER A 257 -22.21 7.29 10.72
N PRO A 258 -23.39 7.85 10.97
CA PRO A 258 -24.64 7.11 10.82
C PRO A 258 -24.77 6.40 9.47
N ARG A 259 -24.33 7.03 8.38
CA ARG A 259 -24.49 6.49 7.01
C ARG A 259 -23.19 6.22 6.29
N SER A 260 -22.07 6.17 7.00
CA SER A 260 -20.79 5.83 6.36
C SER A 260 -19.94 4.88 7.20
N LEU A 261 -19.10 4.15 6.48
CA LEU A 261 -17.98 3.35 7.02
C LEU A 261 -16.73 3.66 6.21
N HIS A 262 -15.71 4.17 6.88
CA HIS A 262 -14.43 4.49 6.27
C HIS A 262 -13.38 3.45 6.68
N VAL A 263 -12.80 2.75 5.72
CA VAL A 263 -11.64 1.87 5.93
C VAL A 263 -10.39 2.73 5.92
N CYS A 264 -9.97 3.18 7.09
CA CYS A 264 -8.86 4.12 7.25
C CYS A 264 -7.49 3.42 7.23
N ASN A 265 -7.44 2.17 7.66
CA ASN A 265 -6.29 1.29 7.54
C ASN A 265 -6.75 -0.16 7.40
N ALA A 266 -6.07 -0.90 6.53
CA ALA A 266 -6.18 -2.35 6.46
C ALA A 266 -4.79 -2.95 6.66
N PRO A 267 -4.64 -4.02 7.47
CA PRO A 267 -3.34 -4.60 7.75
C PRO A 267 -2.67 -5.14 6.48
N SER A 268 -1.37 -4.89 6.36
CA SER A 268 -0.56 -5.45 5.27
C SER A 268 -0.14 -6.88 5.61
N PRO A 269 -0.25 -7.82 4.66
CA PRO A 269 -0.57 -7.69 3.23
C PRO A 269 -2.08 -7.80 2.94
N ALA A 270 -2.75 -6.68 2.68
CA ALA A 270 -4.19 -6.64 2.47
C ALA A 270 -4.64 -7.23 1.12
N ALA A 271 -3.87 -7.04 0.04
CA ALA A 271 -4.24 -7.50 -1.29
C ALA A 271 -4.43 -9.04 -1.37
N THR A 272 -3.58 -9.80 -0.69
CA THR A 272 -3.68 -11.28 -0.63
C THR A 272 -4.90 -11.77 0.15
N SER A 273 -5.50 -10.92 0.96
CA SER A 273 -6.67 -11.18 1.79
C SER A 273 -7.88 -10.32 1.38
N ALA A 274 -7.88 -9.78 0.16
CA ALA A 274 -8.91 -8.83 -0.29
C ALA A 274 -10.33 -9.39 -0.19
N ILE A 275 -10.54 -10.68 -0.52
CA ILE A 275 -11.86 -11.33 -0.45
C ILE A 275 -12.38 -11.41 0.99
N PRO A 276 -11.66 -12.04 1.96
CA PRO A 276 -12.14 -12.08 3.34
C PRO A 276 -12.21 -10.69 4.02
N ILE A 277 -11.37 -9.74 3.61
CA ILE A 277 -11.49 -8.34 4.05
C ILE A 277 -12.79 -7.72 3.53
N GLY A 278 -13.13 -7.96 2.27
CA GLY A 278 -14.40 -7.53 1.69
C GLY A 278 -15.60 -8.09 2.44
N ASP A 279 -15.61 -9.38 2.74
CA ASP A 279 -16.66 -10.04 3.52
C ASP A 279 -16.79 -9.44 4.93
N TYR A 280 -15.66 -9.18 5.59
CA TYR A 280 -15.63 -8.55 6.91
C TYR A 280 -16.26 -7.15 6.89
N ILE A 281 -15.89 -6.33 5.89
CA ILE A 281 -16.45 -4.98 5.69
C ILE A 281 -17.95 -5.06 5.40
N CYS A 282 -18.37 -5.94 4.49
CA CYS A 282 -19.78 -6.13 4.15
C CYS A 282 -20.62 -6.55 5.35
N ASN A 283 -20.12 -7.42 6.22
CA ASN A 283 -20.82 -7.81 7.45
C ASN A 283 -20.98 -6.62 8.40
N LYS A 284 -19.94 -5.82 8.62
CA LYS A 284 -20.06 -4.58 9.42
C LYS A 284 -21.11 -3.62 8.87
N VAL A 285 -21.15 -3.45 7.55
CA VAL A 285 -22.15 -2.56 6.89
C VAL A 285 -23.54 -3.13 7.02
N ARG A 286 -23.74 -4.44 6.86
CA ARG A 286 -25.04 -5.10 7.01
C ARG A 286 -25.61 -4.87 8.40
N ASP A 287 -24.82 -5.10 9.44
CA ASP A 287 -25.25 -4.92 10.82
C ASP A 287 -25.69 -3.48 11.08
N LYS A 288 -24.93 -2.52 10.55
CA LYS A 288 -25.22 -1.09 10.70
C LYS A 288 -26.47 -0.65 9.92
N THR A 289 -26.64 -1.15 8.69
CA THR A 289 -27.81 -0.78 7.86
C THR A 289 -29.12 -1.41 8.38
N LEU A 290 -29.06 -2.59 8.99
CA LEU A 290 -30.22 -3.19 9.66
C LEU A 290 -30.69 -2.34 10.85
N THR A 291 -29.76 -1.79 11.63
CA THR A 291 -30.09 -0.87 12.73
C THR A 291 -30.78 0.39 12.22
N LEU A 292 -30.27 1.00 11.12
CA LEU A 292 -30.91 2.19 10.53
C LEU A 292 -32.35 1.96 10.05
N VAL A 293 -32.67 0.74 9.62
CA VAL A 293 -34.04 0.38 9.19
C VAL A 293 -34.95 0.16 10.41
N SER A 294 -34.43 -0.40 11.50
CA SER A 294 -35.19 -0.61 12.73
C SER A 294 -35.53 0.71 13.43
N ASP A 295 -34.65 1.70 13.39
CA ASP A 295 -34.86 3.01 14.03
C ASP A 295 -35.76 3.94 13.20
N ALA A 296 -36.07 3.60 11.96
CA ALA A 296 -36.93 4.35 11.06
C ALA A 296 -38.40 3.86 11.08
N ASN A 297 -38.70 2.76 11.77
CA ASN A 297 -40.05 2.19 11.99
C ASN A 297 -40.50 2.45 13.42
#